data_fc4fecfccf9631d874bb1483d76739da
#
_entry.id   fc4fecfccf9631d874bb1483d76739da
#
_cell.length_a   1.000
_cell.length_b   1.000
_cell.length_c   1.000
_cell.angle_alpha   90.00
_cell.angle_beta   90.00
_cell.angle_gamma   90.00
#
_symmetry.space_group_name_H-M   'P 1'
#
loop_
_entity.id
_entity.type
_entity.pdbx_description
1 polymer ?
#
loop_
_entity_poly.entity_id
_entity_poly.type
_entity_poly.pdbx_seq_one_letter_code
_entity_poly.pdbx_strand_id
1 'polypeptide(L)'
;EEGALSLFSFSIAARACASIGLGILGKQVHAAVVKHGFEFNLPVMNSILDMYCKCHCESEAKRLFSVMTHKDTITWNTLIAGFEALDSRESLCIFSRMVSEGFSPDCFSFTSAVGACANMAVLYCGQQLHGVIVRSSLDNYLEISNALIYMYAKCGNIADSHKIFSKMPCTNLVSWTSMMIGYGDHGYGKDAVELFNEMIRSGIKPDKMVFMAVLSACSHAGLVDEGLRYFRLMTSYYNITPDIEIYGCVVDLLGRAGRVKEAYQLIENMPFNPDESIWAALLGACKVHNQPSVAKFAALRALDMKPISAGTYALISNIYAAEGNWDDFASSTKLRRSIKVKSDSGRSWIELKDQICSFVVGDRFVSSNEQVCEVLKWLMVHMKDVDMDPI
;
A
#
# COMPACT_ATOMS: atom_id res chain seq x y z
N GLU A 1 26.72 35.97 -20.50
CA GLU A 1 27.03 35.38 -19.15
C GLU A 1 26.28 34.07 -19.07
N GLU A 2 26.97 32.93 -19.37
CA GLU A 2 26.46 31.58 -19.11
C GLU A 2 26.34 31.47 -17.59
N GLY A 3 25.10 31.43 -17.09
CA GLY A 3 24.84 31.27 -15.67
C GLY A 3 25.50 29.97 -15.18
N ALA A 4 26.51 30.10 -14.34
CA ALA A 4 27.25 28.99 -13.79
C ALA A 4 26.26 28.00 -13.10
N LEU A 5 26.05 26.83 -13.69
CA LEU A 5 25.25 25.77 -13.10
C LEU A 5 25.87 25.42 -11.74
N SER A 6 25.15 25.71 -10.66
CA SER A 6 25.62 25.45 -9.30
C SER A 6 25.23 24.03 -8.86
N LEU A 7 25.93 23.52 -7.85
CA LEU A 7 25.59 22.24 -7.20
C LEU A 7 24.10 22.16 -6.80
N PHE A 8 23.53 23.29 -6.33
CA PHE A 8 22.11 23.40 -6.00
C PHE A 8 21.20 23.22 -7.21
N SER A 9 21.59 23.76 -8.39
CA SER A 9 20.80 23.65 -9.62
C SER A 9 20.63 22.18 -10.02
N PHE A 10 21.70 21.37 -9.93
CA PHE A 10 21.63 19.95 -10.25
C PHE A 10 20.79 19.14 -9.26
N SER A 11 20.92 19.42 -7.96
CA SER A 11 20.08 18.77 -6.95
C SER A 11 18.61 19.12 -7.12
N ILE A 12 18.27 20.38 -7.44
CA ILE A 12 16.90 20.81 -7.72
C ILE A 12 16.38 20.13 -9.00
N ALA A 13 17.17 20.09 -10.07
CA ALA A 13 16.79 19.43 -11.32
C ALA A 13 16.52 17.94 -11.12
N ALA A 14 17.37 17.25 -10.36
CA ALA A 14 17.17 15.84 -10.01
C ALA A 14 15.86 15.64 -9.23
N ARG A 15 15.61 16.46 -8.21
CA ARG A 15 14.36 16.42 -7.43
C ARG A 15 13.12 16.71 -8.28
N ALA A 16 13.21 17.66 -9.23
CA ALA A 16 12.11 17.93 -10.16
C ALA A 16 11.86 16.72 -11.08
N CYS A 17 12.89 16.07 -11.62
CA CYS A 17 12.74 14.84 -12.40
C CYS A 17 12.09 13.72 -11.57
N ALA A 18 12.51 13.57 -10.31
CA ALA A 18 11.95 12.59 -9.37
C ALA A 18 10.45 12.82 -9.13
N SER A 19 10.04 14.08 -8.92
CA SER A 19 8.63 14.44 -8.62
C SER A 19 7.68 14.20 -9.79
N ILE A 20 8.18 14.27 -11.04
CA ILE A 20 7.38 14.09 -12.26
C ILE A 20 7.58 12.70 -12.88
N GLY A 21 8.47 11.87 -12.33
CA GLY A 21 8.75 10.50 -12.83
C GLY A 21 9.51 10.48 -14.18
N LEU A 22 10.23 11.53 -14.56
CA LEU A 22 10.91 11.67 -15.86
C LEU A 22 12.31 11.06 -15.83
N GLY A 23 12.44 9.73 -15.81
CA GLY A 23 13.73 9.04 -15.77
C GLY A 23 14.66 9.35 -16.94
N ILE A 24 14.13 9.57 -18.16
CA ILE A 24 14.96 9.94 -19.33
C ILE A 24 15.63 11.30 -19.12
N LEU A 25 14.90 12.31 -18.64
CA LEU A 25 15.44 13.61 -18.32
C LEU A 25 16.43 13.52 -17.15
N GLY A 26 16.12 12.67 -16.17
CA GLY A 26 17.02 12.38 -15.05
C GLY A 26 18.39 11.84 -15.50
N LYS A 27 18.43 10.97 -16.52
CA LYS A 27 19.68 10.49 -17.14
C LYS A 27 20.47 11.62 -17.78
N GLN A 28 19.80 12.60 -18.40
CA GLN A 28 20.46 13.78 -18.97
C GLN A 28 21.03 14.68 -17.87
N VAL A 29 20.29 14.87 -16.77
CA VAL A 29 20.79 15.62 -15.60
C VAL A 29 22.02 14.94 -15.02
N HIS A 30 22.02 13.61 -14.85
CA HIS A 30 23.18 12.86 -14.38
C HIS A 30 24.39 13.03 -15.33
N ALA A 31 24.17 12.90 -16.63
CA ALA A 31 25.25 13.11 -17.62
C ALA A 31 25.83 14.54 -17.54
N ALA A 32 24.99 15.55 -17.29
CA ALA A 32 25.45 16.91 -17.10
C ALA A 32 26.25 17.06 -15.79
N VAL A 33 25.84 16.42 -14.70
CA VAL A 33 26.60 16.39 -13.42
C VAL A 33 28.02 15.85 -13.65
N VAL A 34 28.17 14.72 -14.35
CA VAL A 34 29.46 14.13 -14.69
C VAL A 34 30.28 15.04 -15.60
N LYS A 35 29.64 15.63 -16.66
CA LYS A 35 30.32 16.54 -17.57
C LYS A 35 30.91 17.77 -16.88
N HIS A 36 30.28 18.23 -15.79
CA HIS A 36 30.75 19.39 -15.03
C HIS A 36 31.67 19.02 -13.86
N GLY A 37 32.05 17.75 -13.70
CA GLY A 37 32.97 17.28 -12.69
C GLY A 37 32.41 17.22 -11.27
N PHE A 38 31.07 17.09 -11.14
CA PHE A 38 30.39 17.02 -9.83
C PHE A 38 30.07 15.59 -9.37
N GLU A 39 30.59 14.59 -10.06
CA GLU A 39 30.41 13.15 -9.74
C GLU A 39 30.99 12.74 -8.38
N PHE A 40 31.87 13.56 -7.80
CA PHE A 40 32.43 13.32 -6.45
C PHE A 40 31.70 14.11 -5.36
N ASN A 41 30.71 14.93 -5.73
CA ASN A 41 29.94 15.68 -4.76
C ASN A 41 28.81 14.81 -4.20
N LEU A 42 28.97 14.35 -2.96
CA LEU A 42 28.09 13.37 -2.31
C LEU A 42 26.61 13.86 -2.24
N PRO A 43 26.28 15.09 -1.82
CA PRO A 43 24.92 15.61 -1.84
C PRO A 43 24.25 15.59 -3.23
N VAL A 44 24.98 15.92 -4.29
CA VAL A 44 24.45 15.87 -5.65
C VAL A 44 24.21 14.42 -6.06
N MET A 45 25.16 13.53 -5.80
CA MET A 45 25.04 12.12 -6.16
C MET A 45 23.93 11.41 -5.37
N ASN A 46 23.72 11.76 -4.10
CA ASN A 46 22.57 11.29 -3.32
C ASN A 46 21.24 11.78 -3.91
N SER A 47 21.19 13.02 -4.43
CA SER A 47 20.00 13.54 -5.13
C SER A 47 19.73 12.81 -6.45
N ILE A 48 20.77 12.44 -7.20
CA ILE A 48 20.66 11.62 -8.43
C ILE A 48 20.21 10.19 -8.08
N LEU A 49 20.73 9.63 -6.99
CA LEU A 49 20.36 8.29 -6.52
C LEU A 49 18.87 8.25 -6.14
N ASP A 50 18.40 9.21 -5.36
CA ASP A 50 16.98 9.37 -5.01
C ASP A 50 16.09 9.51 -6.27
N MET A 51 16.55 10.33 -7.23
CA MET A 51 15.84 10.52 -8.50
C MET A 51 15.70 9.20 -9.27
N TYR A 52 16.76 8.38 -9.37
CA TYR A 52 16.67 7.09 -10.04
C TYR A 52 15.70 6.14 -9.34
N CYS A 53 15.71 6.08 -8.02
CA CYS A 53 14.76 5.29 -7.25
C CYS A 53 13.32 5.73 -7.53
N LYS A 54 13.02 7.02 -7.43
CA LYS A 54 11.67 7.58 -7.63
C LYS A 54 11.19 7.48 -9.08
N CYS A 55 12.10 7.46 -10.06
CA CYS A 55 11.77 7.22 -11.46
C CYS A 55 11.71 5.73 -11.85
N HIS A 56 11.73 4.80 -10.91
CA HIS A 56 11.72 3.34 -11.16
C HIS A 56 12.89 2.87 -12.05
N CYS A 57 14.04 3.52 -11.96
CA CYS A 57 15.26 3.19 -12.69
C CYS A 57 16.21 2.38 -11.80
N GLU A 58 15.79 1.17 -11.40
CA GLU A 58 16.50 0.34 -10.41
C GLU A 58 17.93 -0.02 -10.82
N SER A 59 18.13 -0.39 -12.09
CA SER A 59 19.43 -0.78 -12.62
C SER A 59 20.44 0.38 -12.59
N GLU A 60 19.97 1.58 -12.88
CA GLU A 60 20.76 2.80 -12.83
C GLU A 60 21.11 3.19 -11.39
N ALA A 61 20.15 3.07 -10.47
CA ALA A 61 20.37 3.31 -9.04
C ALA A 61 21.45 2.37 -8.47
N LYS A 62 21.34 1.06 -8.72
CA LYS A 62 22.34 0.07 -8.29
C LYS A 62 23.71 0.33 -8.90
N ARG A 63 23.75 0.63 -10.20
CA ARG A 63 25.00 0.95 -10.89
C ARG A 63 25.65 2.21 -10.34
N LEU A 64 24.87 3.28 -10.15
CA LEU A 64 25.39 4.50 -9.56
C LEU A 64 25.98 4.24 -8.17
N PHE A 65 25.21 3.59 -7.30
CA PHE A 65 25.69 3.25 -5.96
C PHE A 65 26.97 2.40 -5.97
N SER A 66 27.11 1.47 -6.92
CA SER A 66 28.31 0.62 -7.02
C SER A 66 29.57 1.39 -7.43
N VAL A 67 29.43 2.43 -8.27
CA VAL A 67 30.57 3.22 -8.75
C VAL A 67 30.94 4.40 -7.83
N MET A 68 30.06 4.78 -6.90
CA MET A 68 30.37 5.80 -5.90
C MET A 68 31.52 5.36 -5.01
N THR A 69 32.61 6.13 -5.03
CA THR A 69 33.84 5.86 -4.24
C THR A 69 33.67 6.18 -2.76
N HIS A 70 32.88 7.19 -2.47
CA HIS A 70 32.58 7.61 -1.10
C HIS A 70 31.07 7.44 -0.86
N LYS A 71 30.73 6.84 0.27
CA LYS A 71 29.37 6.63 0.72
C LYS A 71 29.26 7.04 2.18
N ASP A 72 28.19 7.69 2.54
CA ASP A 72 27.85 8.02 3.93
C ASP A 72 26.53 7.33 4.30
N THR A 73 26.11 7.48 5.56
CA THR A 73 24.83 6.95 6.05
C THR A 73 23.63 7.47 5.22
N ILE A 74 23.71 8.72 4.72
CA ILE A 74 22.66 9.30 3.88
C ILE A 74 22.57 8.56 2.53
N THR A 75 23.72 8.21 1.94
CA THR A 75 23.77 7.44 0.69
C THR A 75 23.09 6.08 0.86
N TRP A 76 23.39 5.37 1.95
CA TRP A 76 22.77 4.09 2.26
C TRP A 76 21.26 4.26 2.51
N ASN A 77 20.87 5.23 3.33
CA ASN A 77 19.46 5.50 3.63
C ASN A 77 18.67 5.83 2.38
N THR A 78 19.23 6.62 1.47
CA THR A 78 18.61 6.95 0.18
C THR A 78 18.32 5.69 -0.64
N LEU A 79 19.27 4.77 -0.68
CA LEU A 79 19.09 3.53 -1.44
C LEU A 79 18.11 2.58 -0.75
N ILE A 80 18.21 2.39 0.58
CA ILE A 80 17.30 1.54 1.36
C ILE A 80 15.86 2.04 1.22
N ALA A 81 15.61 3.33 1.42
CA ALA A 81 14.29 3.94 1.29
C ALA A 81 13.74 3.87 -0.16
N GLY A 82 14.62 4.09 -1.14
CA GLY A 82 14.25 3.96 -2.55
C GLY A 82 13.80 2.55 -2.91
N PHE A 83 14.48 1.53 -2.40
CA PHE A 83 14.14 0.13 -2.65
C PHE A 83 13.01 -0.40 -1.76
N GLU A 84 12.69 0.23 -0.65
CA GLU A 84 11.52 -0.11 0.16
C GLU A 84 10.23 -0.12 -0.67
N ALA A 85 10.06 0.87 -1.55
CA ALA A 85 8.90 0.98 -2.42
C ALA A 85 9.00 0.17 -3.72
N LEU A 86 10.22 -0.08 -4.23
CA LEU A 86 10.47 -0.75 -5.51
C LEU A 86 10.56 -2.27 -5.36
N ASP A 87 11.41 -2.70 -4.45
CA ASP A 87 11.69 -4.10 -4.13
C ASP A 87 12.11 -4.19 -2.64
N SER A 88 11.13 -4.41 -1.78
CA SER A 88 11.34 -4.47 -0.34
C SER A 88 12.34 -5.56 0.08
N ARG A 89 12.45 -6.66 -0.68
CA ARG A 89 13.46 -7.70 -0.42
C ARG A 89 14.88 -7.16 -0.64
N GLU A 90 15.07 -6.46 -1.74
CA GLU A 90 16.36 -5.82 -2.03
C GLU A 90 16.71 -4.75 -1.00
N SER A 91 15.71 -3.99 -0.52
CA SER A 91 15.89 -3.01 0.57
C SER A 91 16.49 -3.66 1.81
N LEU A 92 15.98 -4.82 2.24
CA LEU A 92 16.53 -5.58 3.37
C LEU A 92 17.95 -6.11 3.09
N CYS A 93 18.23 -6.54 1.87
CA CYS A 93 19.58 -6.95 1.46
C CYS A 93 20.56 -5.77 1.54
N ILE A 94 20.15 -4.58 1.07
CA ILE A 94 20.95 -3.35 1.13
C ILE A 94 21.18 -2.95 2.60
N PHE A 95 20.16 -3.02 3.46
CA PHE A 95 20.30 -2.75 4.90
C PHE A 95 21.31 -3.71 5.55
N SER A 96 21.20 -5.01 5.28
CA SER A 96 22.16 -6.01 5.79
C SER A 96 23.58 -5.73 5.31
N ARG A 97 23.73 -5.32 4.05
CA ARG A 97 25.01 -4.93 3.46
C ARG A 97 25.58 -3.67 4.13
N MET A 98 24.77 -2.65 4.39
CA MET A 98 25.17 -1.44 5.14
C MET A 98 25.85 -1.82 6.46
N VAL A 99 25.22 -2.72 7.23
CA VAL A 99 25.75 -3.20 8.51
C VAL A 99 27.04 -3.99 8.32
N SER A 100 27.10 -4.89 7.33
CA SER A 100 28.29 -5.72 7.06
C SER A 100 29.50 -4.91 6.57
N GLU A 101 29.28 -3.78 5.90
CA GLU A 101 30.32 -2.83 5.50
C GLU A 101 30.76 -1.88 6.63
N GLY A 102 30.19 -2.04 7.84
CA GLY A 102 30.60 -1.32 9.05
C GLY A 102 29.92 0.04 9.24
N PHE A 103 28.89 0.36 8.46
CA PHE A 103 28.08 1.56 8.68
C PHE A 103 27.07 1.32 9.79
N SER A 104 26.95 2.28 10.71
CA SER A 104 25.95 2.23 11.78
C SER A 104 24.59 2.72 11.28
N PRO A 105 23.54 1.87 11.31
CA PRO A 105 22.18 2.30 10.97
C PRO A 105 21.65 3.35 11.95
N ASP A 106 20.95 4.32 11.41
CA ASP A 106 20.26 5.38 12.17
C ASP A 106 18.74 5.19 12.16
N CYS A 107 18.00 6.15 12.70
CA CYS A 107 16.55 6.15 12.74
C CYS A 107 15.92 5.95 11.34
N PHE A 108 16.47 6.58 10.31
CA PHE A 108 15.96 6.48 8.93
C PHE A 108 16.22 5.11 8.32
N SER A 109 17.43 4.54 8.55
CA SER A 109 17.77 3.18 8.11
C SER A 109 16.80 2.16 8.67
N PHE A 110 16.52 2.22 9.98
CA PHE A 110 15.60 1.29 10.63
C PHE A 110 14.16 1.49 10.19
N THR A 111 13.70 2.72 10.05
CA THR A 111 12.32 3.02 9.61
C THR A 111 12.06 2.37 8.24
N SER A 112 12.98 2.56 7.28
CA SER A 112 12.82 1.96 5.94
C SER A 112 12.96 0.43 5.95
N ALA A 113 13.86 -0.14 6.75
CA ALA A 113 13.99 -1.59 6.88
C ALA A 113 12.73 -2.22 7.51
N VAL A 114 12.16 -1.59 8.53
CA VAL A 114 10.89 -2.01 9.15
C VAL A 114 9.72 -1.87 8.17
N GLY A 115 9.69 -0.77 7.38
CA GLY A 115 8.72 -0.58 6.29
C GLY A 115 8.80 -1.69 5.24
N ALA A 116 10.02 -2.08 4.85
CA ALA A 116 10.23 -3.21 3.93
C ALA A 116 9.70 -4.53 4.51
N CYS A 117 9.88 -4.79 5.82
CA CYS A 117 9.28 -5.95 6.49
C CYS A 117 7.74 -5.90 6.45
N ALA A 118 7.14 -4.73 6.64
CA ALA A 118 5.70 -4.54 6.56
C ALA A 118 5.16 -4.84 5.15
N ASN A 119 5.81 -4.32 4.11
CA ASN A 119 5.43 -4.53 2.72
C ASN A 119 5.49 -6.01 2.30
N MET A 120 6.44 -6.75 2.87
CA MET A 120 6.58 -8.20 2.62
C MET A 120 5.80 -9.06 3.61
N ALA A 121 5.18 -8.47 4.63
CA ALA A 121 4.53 -9.17 5.74
C ALA A 121 5.43 -10.23 6.40
N VAL A 122 6.72 -9.93 6.60
CA VAL A 122 7.72 -10.85 7.18
C VAL A 122 7.90 -10.56 8.68
N LEU A 123 7.08 -11.21 9.49
CA LEU A 123 7.01 -10.96 10.93
C LEU A 123 8.34 -11.25 11.65
N TYR A 124 8.97 -12.37 11.37
CA TYR A 124 10.20 -12.79 12.08
C TYR A 124 11.34 -11.81 11.86
N CYS A 125 11.56 -11.37 10.62
CA CYS A 125 12.56 -10.36 10.30
C CYS A 125 12.25 -9.03 11.00
N GLY A 126 10.98 -8.61 10.98
CA GLY A 126 10.52 -7.41 11.69
C GLY A 126 10.76 -7.47 13.21
N GLN A 127 10.54 -8.63 13.84
CA GLN A 127 10.83 -8.85 15.26
C GLN A 127 12.33 -8.79 15.57
N GLN A 128 13.17 -9.31 14.68
CA GLN A 128 14.63 -9.19 14.83
C GLN A 128 15.08 -7.73 14.77
N LEU A 129 14.59 -6.97 13.79
CA LEU A 129 14.86 -5.52 13.70
C LEU A 129 14.38 -4.78 14.94
N HIS A 130 13.17 -5.07 15.42
CA HIS A 130 12.64 -4.48 16.66
C HIS A 130 13.56 -4.76 17.85
N GLY A 131 14.05 -6.02 17.98
CA GLY A 131 15.01 -6.36 19.02
C GLY A 131 16.35 -5.59 18.92
N VAL A 132 16.82 -5.28 17.71
CA VAL A 132 18.01 -4.43 17.50
C VAL A 132 17.70 -2.99 17.87
N ILE A 133 16.57 -2.43 17.44
CA ILE A 133 16.09 -1.09 17.73
C ILE A 133 16.06 -0.84 19.25
N VAL A 134 15.46 -1.76 20.02
CA VAL A 134 15.39 -1.67 21.50
C VAL A 134 16.81 -1.69 22.12
N ARG A 135 17.68 -2.60 21.67
CA ARG A 135 19.07 -2.64 22.17
C ARG A 135 19.88 -1.37 21.86
N SER A 136 19.54 -0.70 20.76
CA SER A 136 20.14 0.59 20.35
C SER A 136 19.48 1.80 21.02
N SER A 137 18.48 1.60 21.87
CA SER A 137 17.69 2.67 22.53
C SER A 137 17.02 3.64 21.55
N LEU A 138 16.63 3.13 20.39
CA LEU A 138 15.95 3.89 19.32
C LEU A 138 14.43 3.73 19.34
N ASP A 139 13.90 2.90 20.24
CA ASP A 139 12.47 2.57 20.36
C ASP A 139 11.60 3.75 20.84
N ASN A 140 12.21 4.79 21.39
CA ASN A 140 11.50 6.01 21.80
C ASN A 140 11.35 7.06 20.68
N TYR A 141 11.93 6.82 19.51
CA TYR A 141 11.73 7.71 18.35
C TYR A 141 10.34 7.49 17.74
N LEU A 142 9.62 8.58 17.55
CA LEU A 142 8.24 8.58 17.07
C LEU A 142 8.10 7.88 15.72
N GLU A 143 9.01 8.15 14.79
CA GLU A 143 9.04 7.59 13.44
C GLU A 143 9.23 6.08 13.47
N ILE A 144 10.13 5.58 14.31
CA ILE A 144 10.39 4.14 14.47
C ILE A 144 9.19 3.45 15.10
N SER A 145 8.62 4.04 16.17
CA SER A 145 7.44 3.48 16.82
C SER A 145 6.25 3.38 15.83
N ASN A 146 6.03 4.41 15.03
CA ASN A 146 5.00 4.41 13.98
C ASN A 146 5.25 3.33 12.92
N ALA A 147 6.50 3.17 12.47
CA ALA A 147 6.88 2.11 11.52
C ALA A 147 6.67 0.71 12.12
N LEU A 148 7.01 0.51 13.39
CA LEU A 148 6.79 -0.76 14.09
C LEU A 148 5.30 -1.08 14.26
N ILE A 149 4.46 -0.08 14.63
CA ILE A 149 3.00 -0.24 14.68
C ILE A 149 2.48 -0.72 13.34
N TYR A 150 2.86 -0.04 12.25
CA TYR A 150 2.45 -0.41 10.89
C TYR A 150 2.95 -1.80 10.49
N MET A 151 4.21 -2.12 10.77
CA MET A 151 4.80 -3.43 10.46
C MET A 151 4.08 -4.56 11.18
N TYR A 152 3.87 -4.45 12.50
CA TYR A 152 3.17 -5.49 13.24
C TYR A 152 1.73 -5.65 12.78
N ALA A 153 1.02 -4.55 12.49
CA ALA A 153 -0.32 -4.61 11.93
C ALA A 153 -0.33 -5.32 10.56
N LYS A 154 0.56 -4.95 9.64
CA LYS A 154 0.65 -5.59 8.30
C LYS A 154 1.07 -7.06 8.37
N CYS A 155 1.87 -7.44 9.36
CA CYS A 155 2.25 -8.84 9.60
C CYS A 155 1.18 -9.65 10.37
N GLY A 156 0.00 -9.10 10.64
CA GLY A 156 -1.09 -9.80 11.31
C GLY A 156 -0.99 -9.86 12.84
N ASN A 157 0.00 -9.22 13.44
CA ASN A 157 0.20 -9.20 14.89
C ASN A 157 -0.32 -7.90 15.52
N ILE A 158 -1.64 -7.74 15.51
CA ILE A 158 -2.29 -6.54 16.04
C ILE A 158 -2.06 -6.32 17.54
N ALA A 159 -1.84 -7.41 18.29
CA ALA A 159 -1.60 -7.33 19.73
C ALA A 159 -0.27 -6.63 20.06
N ASP A 160 0.82 -6.98 19.36
CA ASP A 160 2.10 -6.29 19.54
C ASP A 160 2.08 -4.88 18.96
N SER A 161 1.34 -4.65 17.87
CA SER A 161 1.10 -3.30 17.33
C SER A 161 0.46 -2.39 18.40
N HIS A 162 -0.64 -2.83 19.02
CA HIS A 162 -1.30 -2.10 20.11
C HIS A 162 -0.39 -1.90 21.34
N LYS A 163 0.39 -2.91 21.70
CA LYS A 163 1.33 -2.83 22.82
C LYS A 163 2.41 -1.78 22.63
N ILE A 164 2.89 -1.60 21.39
CA ILE A 164 3.83 -0.51 21.08
C ILE A 164 3.09 0.82 21.20
N PHE A 165 1.93 0.96 20.55
CA PHE A 165 1.12 2.19 20.60
C PHE A 165 0.85 2.64 22.05
N SER A 166 0.42 1.73 22.91
CA SER A 166 0.11 2.02 24.32
C SER A 166 1.32 2.41 25.19
N LYS A 167 2.54 2.06 24.74
CA LYS A 167 3.79 2.38 25.44
C LYS A 167 4.47 3.65 24.92
N MET A 168 3.98 4.22 23.82
CA MET A 168 4.59 5.43 23.26
C MET A 168 4.53 6.59 24.27
N PRO A 169 5.63 7.30 24.51
CA PRO A 169 5.64 8.46 25.42
C PRO A 169 4.86 9.64 24.84
N CYS A 170 4.77 9.75 23.53
CA CYS A 170 3.96 10.73 22.82
C CYS A 170 3.44 10.12 21.51
N THR A 171 2.25 10.52 21.12
CA THR A 171 1.59 10.08 19.88
C THR A 171 1.27 11.28 19.01
N ASN A 172 1.27 11.09 17.69
CA ASN A 172 0.82 12.07 16.72
C ASN A 172 -0.29 11.48 15.81
N LEU A 173 -0.81 12.29 14.90
CA LEU A 173 -1.84 11.84 13.93
C LEU A 173 -1.44 10.54 13.21
N VAL A 174 -0.16 10.37 12.86
CA VAL A 174 0.33 9.17 12.18
C VAL A 174 0.20 7.95 13.08
N SER A 175 0.55 8.07 14.37
CA SER A 175 0.43 6.96 15.34
C SER A 175 -1.01 6.47 15.46
N TRP A 176 -1.95 7.40 15.65
CA TRP A 176 -3.38 7.10 15.75
C TRP A 176 -3.93 6.48 14.46
N THR A 177 -3.60 7.09 13.31
CA THR A 177 -4.07 6.61 11.99
C THR A 177 -3.53 5.22 11.69
N SER A 178 -2.24 4.97 11.94
CA SER A 178 -1.62 3.65 11.70
C SER A 178 -2.29 2.55 12.55
N MET A 179 -2.59 2.86 13.80
CA MET A 179 -3.27 1.89 14.68
C MET A 179 -4.73 1.66 14.25
N MET A 180 -5.48 2.73 13.86
CA MET A 180 -6.84 2.58 13.33
C MET A 180 -6.89 1.76 12.05
N ILE A 181 -5.94 1.99 11.12
CA ILE A 181 -5.81 1.17 9.90
C ILE A 181 -5.53 -0.28 10.27
N GLY A 182 -4.61 -0.51 11.20
CA GLY A 182 -4.31 -1.86 11.69
C GLY A 182 -5.55 -2.58 12.23
N TYR A 183 -6.33 -1.93 13.06
CA TYR A 183 -7.60 -2.49 13.55
C TYR A 183 -8.59 -2.75 12.42
N GLY A 184 -8.73 -1.81 11.49
CA GLY A 184 -9.63 -1.94 10.33
C GLY A 184 -9.28 -3.13 9.44
N ASP A 185 -8.01 -3.28 9.09
CA ASP A 185 -7.52 -4.37 8.24
C ASP A 185 -7.76 -5.76 8.85
N HIS A 186 -7.82 -5.84 10.19
CA HIS A 186 -8.04 -7.10 10.92
C HIS A 186 -9.47 -7.29 11.42
N GLY A 187 -10.43 -6.46 10.99
CA GLY A 187 -11.84 -6.60 11.36
C GLY A 187 -12.22 -6.10 12.76
N TYR A 188 -11.28 -5.47 13.47
CA TYR A 188 -11.51 -4.86 14.79
C TYR A 188 -12.12 -3.44 14.66
N GLY A 189 -13.19 -3.30 13.87
CA GLY A 189 -13.77 -1.99 13.58
C GLY A 189 -14.32 -1.27 14.80
N LYS A 190 -14.81 -1.99 15.81
CA LYS A 190 -15.26 -1.39 17.08
C LYS A 190 -14.09 -0.75 17.83
N ASP A 191 -12.95 -1.43 17.86
CA ASP A 191 -11.72 -0.93 18.51
C ASP A 191 -11.18 0.29 17.75
N ALA A 192 -11.26 0.30 16.41
CA ALA A 192 -10.90 1.47 15.60
C ALA A 192 -11.79 2.69 15.90
N VAL A 193 -13.10 2.47 16.07
CA VAL A 193 -14.08 3.51 16.46
C VAL A 193 -13.78 4.02 17.86
N GLU A 194 -13.47 3.15 18.81
CA GLU A 194 -13.12 3.55 20.18
C GLU A 194 -11.82 4.37 20.18
N LEU A 195 -10.83 3.92 19.43
CA LEU A 195 -9.55 4.61 19.27
C LEU A 195 -9.73 6.02 18.66
N PHE A 196 -10.61 6.17 17.67
CA PHE A 196 -10.97 7.48 17.12
C PHE A 196 -11.56 8.40 18.20
N ASN A 197 -12.50 7.88 19.00
CA ASN A 197 -13.12 8.67 20.07
C ASN A 197 -12.10 9.03 21.17
N GLU A 198 -11.15 8.16 21.47
CA GLU A 198 -10.05 8.40 22.41
C GLU A 198 -9.12 9.51 21.90
N MET A 199 -8.74 9.46 20.62
CA MET A 199 -7.96 10.50 19.95
C MET A 199 -8.63 11.89 20.10
N ILE A 200 -9.95 11.96 19.85
CA ILE A 200 -10.71 13.21 20.00
C ILE A 200 -10.71 13.68 21.46
N ARG A 201 -10.93 12.77 22.42
CA ARG A 201 -10.86 13.09 23.87
C ARG A 201 -9.49 13.60 24.31
N SER A 202 -8.43 13.14 23.65
CA SER A 202 -7.06 13.62 23.87
C SER A 202 -6.77 15.00 23.25
N GLY A 203 -7.78 15.63 22.62
CA GLY A 203 -7.67 16.98 22.04
C GLY A 203 -7.02 17.01 20.65
N ILE A 204 -6.75 15.85 20.04
CA ILE A 204 -6.15 15.77 18.70
C ILE A 204 -7.26 15.93 17.66
N LYS A 205 -7.11 16.90 16.75
CA LYS A 205 -8.07 17.13 15.68
C LYS A 205 -7.84 16.12 14.54
N PRO A 206 -8.89 15.41 14.09
CA PRO A 206 -8.77 14.51 12.96
C PRO A 206 -8.55 15.28 11.66
N ASP A 207 -7.78 14.70 10.79
CA ASP A 207 -7.62 15.11 9.39
C ASP A 207 -8.38 14.15 8.45
N LYS A 208 -8.23 14.35 7.15
CA LYS A 208 -8.84 13.50 6.12
C LYS A 208 -8.39 12.04 6.24
N MET A 209 -7.12 11.80 6.57
CA MET A 209 -6.56 10.45 6.67
C MET A 209 -7.15 9.67 7.85
N VAL A 210 -7.38 10.33 8.98
CA VAL A 210 -8.06 9.73 10.13
C VAL A 210 -9.49 9.35 9.78
N PHE A 211 -10.24 10.22 9.07
CA PHE A 211 -11.59 9.88 8.62
C PHE A 211 -11.59 8.71 7.64
N MET A 212 -10.64 8.67 6.71
CA MET A 212 -10.48 7.55 5.80
C MET A 212 -10.23 6.24 6.56
N ALA A 213 -9.35 6.25 7.56
CA ALA A 213 -9.03 5.08 8.37
C ALA A 213 -10.27 4.56 9.13
N VAL A 214 -11.02 5.43 9.82
CA VAL A 214 -12.21 4.99 10.58
C VAL A 214 -13.35 4.57 9.66
N LEU A 215 -13.55 5.21 8.51
CA LEU A 215 -14.56 4.81 7.51
C LEU A 215 -14.24 3.44 6.90
N SER A 216 -12.97 3.20 6.55
CA SER A 216 -12.51 1.91 6.06
C SER A 216 -12.70 0.81 7.12
N ALA A 217 -12.35 1.09 8.38
CA ALA A 217 -12.57 0.16 9.49
C ALA A 217 -14.06 -0.15 9.69
N CYS A 218 -14.93 0.85 9.58
CA CYS A 218 -16.38 0.65 9.63
C CYS A 218 -16.87 -0.21 8.44
N SER A 219 -16.33 0.00 7.23
CA SER A 219 -16.68 -0.81 6.06
C SER A 219 -16.31 -2.28 6.25
N HIS A 220 -15.11 -2.57 6.70
CA HIS A 220 -14.64 -3.94 6.92
C HIS A 220 -15.40 -4.66 8.04
N ALA A 221 -15.86 -3.93 9.05
CA ALA A 221 -16.60 -4.49 10.19
C ALA A 221 -18.12 -4.44 10.05
N GLY A 222 -18.65 -3.90 8.93
CA GLY A 222 -20.09 -3.78 8.72
C GLY A 222 -20.80 -2.76 9.63
N LEU A 223 -20.05 -1.80 10.20
CA LEU A 223 -20.57 -0.74 11.08
C LEU A 223 -21.14 0.44 10.27
N VAL A 224 -22.23 0.19 9.57
CA VAL A 224 -22.77 1.12 8.55
C VAL A 224 -23.22 2.44 9.14
N ASP A 225 -24.00 2.40 10.21
CA ASP A 225 -24.58 3.60 10.81
C ASP A 225 -23.50 4.49 11.45
N GLU A 226 -22.48 3.87 12.07
CA GLU A 226 -21.31 4.56 12.58
C GLU A 226 -20.52 5.21 11.45
N GLY A 227 -20.25 4.48 10.36
CA GLY A 227 -19.53 5.02 9.21
C GLY A 227 -20.26 6.22 8.60
N LEU A 228 -21.58 6.12 8.37
CA LEU A 228 -22.36 7.25 7.88
C LEU A 228 -22.41 8.44 8.86
N ARG A 229 -22.36 8.17 10.16
CA ARG A 229 -22.23 9.21 11.18
C ARG A 229 -20.88 9.92 11.06
N TYR A 230 -19.78 9.19 10.89
CA TYR A 230 -18.44 9.79 10.72
C TYR A 230 -18.31 10.57 9.41
N PHE A 231 -18.91 10.09 8.33
CA PHE A 231 -18.93 10.81 7.06
C PHE A 231 -19.66 12.17 7.21
N ARG A 232 -20.80 12.20 7.92
CA ARG A 232 -21.51 13.45 8.23
C ARG A 232 -20.72 14.34 9.18
N LEU A 233 -20.09 13.77 10.21
CA LEU A 233 -19.27 14.49 11.19
C LEU A 233 -18.09 15.21 10.52
N MET A 234 -17.43 14.54 9.56
CA MET A 234 -16.33 15.09 8.77
C MET A 234 -16.74 16.39 8.08
N THR A 235 -17.91 16.41 7.45
CA THR A 235 -18.39 17.56 6.68
C THR A 235 -19.01 18.65 7.55
N SER A 236 -19.91 18.27 8.46
CA SER A 236 -20.75 19.23 9.20
C SER A 236 -20.04 19.86 10.41
N TYR A 237 -19.12 19.15 11.06
CA TYR A 237 -18.47 19.63 12.27
C TYR A 237 -17.00 20.02 12.05
N TYR A 238 -16.26 19.18 11.31
CA TYR A 238 -14.83 19.43 11.05
C TYR A 238 -14.60 20.28 9.79
N ASN A 239 -15.62 20.53 8.97
CA ASN A 239 -15.53 21.27 7.71
C ASN A 239 -14.48 20.71 6.75
N ILE A 240 -14.28 19.38 6.76
CA ILE A 240 -13.36 18.69 5.84
C ILE A 240 -14.19 18.23 4.64
N THR A 241 -13.82 18.71 3.45
CA THR A 241 -14.47 18.33 2.20
C THR A 241 -14.05 16.92 1.79
N PRO A 242 -15.01 15.97 1.64
CA PRO A 242 -14.71 14.64 1.15
C PRO A 242 -14.20 14.68 -0.29
N ASP A 243 -13.18 13.93 -0.57
CA ASP A 243 -12.69 13.68 -1.93
C ASP A 243 -13.15 12.31 -2.45
N ILE A 244 -12.63 11.94 -3.61
CA ILE A 244 -12.99 10.72 -4.30
C ILE A 244 -12.70 9.47 -3.47
N GLU A 245 -11.60 9.46 -2.71
CA GLU A 245 -11.19 8.34 -1.85
C GLU A 245 -12.19 8.13 -0.70
N ILE A 246 -12.61 9.20 -0.04
CA ILE A 246 -13.61 9.17 1.04
C ILE A 246 -14.97 8.68 0.51
N TYR A 247 -15.39 9.19 -0.65
CA TYR A 247 -16.64 8.69 -1.28
C TYR A 247 -16.51 7.21 -1.62
N GLY A 248 -15.35 6.76 -2.12
CA GLY A 248 -15.07 5.36 -2.36
C GLY A 248 -15.23 4.50 -1.11
N CYS A 249 -14.70 4.93 0.04
CA CYS A 249 -14.89 4.24 1.32
C CYS A 249 -16.36 4.12 1.72
N VAL A 250 -17.17 5.18 1.51
CA VAL A 250 -18.61 5.16 1.87
C VAL A 250 -19.39 4.30 0.88
N VAL A 251 -19.05 4.31 -0.40
CA VAL A 251 -19.66 3.42 -1.41
C VAL A 251 -19.35 1.95 -1.08
N ASP A 252 -18.10 1.63 -0.70
CA ASP A 252 -17.72 0.28 -0.26
C ASP A 252 -18.48 -0.13 1.02
N LEU A 253 -18.59 0.76 2.00
CA LEU A 253 -19.35 0.56 3.23
C LEU A 253 -20.82 0.18 2.94
N LEU A 254 -21.50 0.98 2.13
CA LEU A 254 -22.90 0.74 1.75
C LEU A 254 -23.03 -0.51 0.88
N GLY A 255 -22.08 -0.70 -0.02
CA GLY A 255 -22.04 -1.84 -0.92
C GLY A 255 -21.90 -3.17 -0.19
N ARG A 256 -20.95 -3.29 0.73
CA ARG A 256 -20.76 -4.49 1.58
C ARG A 256 -21.99 -4.80 2.44
N ALA A 257 -22.69 -3.78 2.90
CA ALA A 257 -23.91 -3.92 3.68
C ALA A 257 -25.18 -4.23 2.84
N GLY A 258 -25.05 -4.36 1.52
CA GLY A 258 -26.20 -4.61 0.64
C GLY A 258 -27.07 -3.39 0.36
N ARG A 259 -26.71 -2.20 0.88
CA ARG A 259 -27.43 -0.93 0.65
C ARG A 259 -27.08 -0.32 -0.72
N VAL A 260 -27.10 -1.16 -1.75
CA VAL A 260 -26.60 -0.86 -3.11
C VAL A 260 -27.31 0.34 -3.74
N LYS A 261 -28.62 0.48 -3.51
CA LYS A 261 -29.39 1.63 -4.03
C LYS A 261 -28.93 2.95 -3.42
N GLU A 262 -28.61 2.96 -2.14
CA GLU A 262 -28.10 4.14 -1.45
C GLU A 262 -26.66 4.47 -1.90
N ALA A 263 -25.83 3.44 -2.10
CA ALA A 263 -24.50 3.62 -2.69
C ALA A 263 -24.59 4.28 -4.08
N TYR A 264 -25.50 3.82 -4.92
CA TYR A 264 -25.75 4.41 -6.23
C TYR A 264 -26.24 5.87 -6.13
N GLN A 265 -27.20 6.15 -5.25
CA GLN A 265 -27.66 7.52 -5.01
C GLN A 265 -26.55 8.45 -4.50
N LEU A 266 -25.66 7.93 -3.66
CA LEU A 266 -24.49 8.68 -3.19
C LEU A 266 -23.58 9.06 -4.37
N ILE A 267 -23.32 8.14 -5.29
CA ILE A 267 -22.51 8.37 -6.48
C ILE A 267 -23.13 9.45 -7.39
N GLU A 268 -24.45 9.38 -7.63
CA GLU A 268 -25.15 10.38 -8.45
C GLU A 268 -25.13 11.79 -7.85
N ASN A 269 -25.01 11.89 -6.52
CA ASN A 269 -24.97 13.17 -5.80
C ASN A 269 -23.55 13.65 -5.48
N MET A 270 -22.51 13.02 -6.01
CA MET A 270 -21.13 13.48 -5.82
C MET A 270 -20.89 14.82 -6.50
N PRO A 271 -20.11 15.73 -5.90
CA PRO A 271 -19.81 17.04 -6.48
C PRO A 271 -18.81 16.99 -7.65
N PHE A 272 -18.31 15.82 -8.01
CA PHE A 272 -17.38 15.56 -9.08
C PHE A 272 -17.67 14.22 -9.77
N ASN A 273 -17.07 13.98 -10.93
CA ASN A 273 -17.27 12.72 -11.65
C ASN A 273 -16.63 11.54 -10.89
N PRO A 274 -17.38 10.45 -10.68
CA PRO A 274 -16.83 9.22 -10.11
C PRO A 274 -15.69 8.67 -10.96
N ASP A 275 -14.71 8.04 -10.34
CA ASP A 275 -13.63 7.33 -11.05
C ASP A 275 -13.94 5.84 -11.27
N GLU A 276 -13.00 5.14 -11.89
CA GLU A 276 -13.10 3.70 -12.13
C GLU A 276 -13.27 2.90 -10.83
N SER A 277 -12.59 3.31 -9.75
CA SER A 277 -12.58 2.56 -8.49
C SER A 277 -13.95 2.58 -7.81
N ILE A 278 -14.65 3.69 -7.86
CA ILE A 278 -16.01 3.85 -7.30
C ILE A 278 -17.01 2.95 -8.05
N TRP A 279 -16.96 2.96 -9.39
CA TRP A 279 -17.81 2.08 -10.18
C TRP A 279 -17.49 0.60 -9.98
N ALA A 280 -16.20 0.25 -9.85
CA ALA A 280 -15.77 -1.11 -9.56
C ALA A 280 -16.27 -1.60 -8.18
N ALA A 281 -16.23 -0.73 -7.15
CA ALA A 281 -16.78 -1.04 -5.83
C ALA A 281 -18.30 -1.29 -5.89
N LEU A 282 -19.04 -0.43 -6.59
CA LEU A 282 -20.49 -0.62 -6.79
C LEU A 282 -20.82 -1.90 -7.57
N LEU A 283 -20.06 -2.20 -8.66
CA LEU A 283 -20.23 -3.43 -9.43
C LEU A 283 -19.96 -4.68 -8.60
N GLY A 284 -18.91 -4.63 -7.76
CA GLY A 284 -18.60 -5.71 -6.80
C GLY A 284 -19.76 -5.97 -5.84
N ALA A 285 -20.32 -4.90 -5.26
CA ALA A 285 -21.48 -4.97 -4.39
C ALA A 285 -22.72 -5.51 -5.11
N CYS A 286 -22.99 -5.04 -6.32
CA CYS A 286 -24.11 -5.54 -7.13
C CYS A 286 -24.04 -7.04 -7.39
N LYS A 287 -22.82 -7.54 -7.66
CA LYS A 287 -22.59 -8.97 -7.87
C LYS A 287 -22.87 -9.78 -6.60
N VAL A 288 -22.35 -9.34 -5.44
CA VAL A 288 -22.53 -10.05 -4.16
C VAL A 288 -23.99 -10.09 -3.74
N HIS A 289 -24.71 -8.96 -3.89
CA HIS A 289 -26.08 -8.81 -3.42
C HIS A 289 -27.15 -9.00 -4.50
N ASN A 290 -26.76 -9.54 -5.66
CA ASN A 290 -27.65 -9.88 -6.77
C ASN A 290 -28.60 -8.72 -7.17
N GLN A 291 -28.01 -7.56 -7.50
CA GLN A 291 -28.76 -6.35 -7.90
C GLN A 291 -28.55 -6.05 -9.41
N PRO A 292 -29.20 -6.80 -10.32
CA PRO A 292 -28.89 -6.74 -11.75
C PRO A 292 -29.23 -5.38 -12.38
N SER A 293 -30.30 -4.74 -11.95
CA SER A 293 -30.73 -3.44 -12.49
C SER A 293 -29.69 -2.34 -12.26
N VAL A 294 -29.12 -2.25 -11.04
CA VAL A 294 -28.08 -1.29 -10.71
C VAL A 294 -26.76 -1.70 -11.37
N ALA A 295 -26.46 -3.01 -11.42
CA ALA A 295 -25.27 -3.57 -12.05
C ALA A 295 -25.15 -3.19 -13.52
N LYS A 296 -26.24 -3.33 -14.28
CA LYS A 296 -26.27 -2.98 -15.68
C LYS A 296 -25.97 -1.51 -15.94
N PHE A 297 -26.57 -0.64 -15.15
CA PHE A 297 -26.35 0.80 -15.25
C PHE A 297 -24.90 1.16 -14.90
N ALA A 298 -24.40 0.63 -13.79
CA ALA A 298 -23.02 0.85 -13.33
C ALA A 298 -22.01 0.32 -14.36
N ALA A 299 -22.28 -0.82 -15.02
CA ALA A 299 -21.44 -1.39 -16.06
C ALA A 299 -21.32 -0.45 -17.29
N LEU A 300 -22.44 0.12 -17.73
CA LEU A 300 -22.45 1.09 -18.85
C LEU A 300 -21.61 2.33 -18.50
N ARG A 301 -21.81 2.89 -17.30
CA ARG A 301 -21.04 4.06 -16.84
C ARG A 301 -19.54 3.77 -16.73
N ALA A 302 -19.18 2.59 -16.18
CA ALA A 302 -17.80 2.18 -16.10
C ALA A 302 -17.15 1.99 -17.48
N LEU A 303 -17.87 1.42 -18.46
CA LEU A 303 -17.38 1.24 -19.84
C LEU A 303 -17.15 2.57 -20.56
N ASP A 304 -18.03 3.57 -20.36
CA ASP A 304 -17.89 4.92 -20.94
C ASP A 304 -16.58 5.59 -20.52
N MET A 305 -16.06 5.25 -19.35
CA MET A 305 -14.79 5.76 -18.83
C MET A 305 -13.56 5.07 -19.43
N LYS A 306 -13.74 4.01 -20.22
CA LYS A 306 -12.65 3.19 -20.77
C LYS A 306 -11.69 2.70 -19.67
N PRO A 307 -12.15 1.81 -18.78
CA PRO A 307 -11.38 1.36 -17.64
C PRO A 307 -9.98 0.87 -18.03
N ILE A 308 -9.00 1.18 -17.19
CA ILE A 308 -7.61 0.73 -17.37
C ILE A 308 -7.42 -0.65 -16.74
N SER A 309 -8.20 -0.97 -15.70
CA SER A 309 -8.08 -2.21 -14.95
C SER A 309 -8.73 -3.39 -15.65
N ALA A 310 -7.99 -4.47 -15.81
CA ALA A 310 -8.52 -5.74 -16.28
C ALA A 310 -9.57 -6.34 -15.31
N GLY A 311 -9.49 -6.00 -14.01
CA GLY A 311 -10.44 -6.40 -12.98
C GLY A 311 -11.83 -5.82 -13.21
N THR A 312 -11.94 -4.55 -13.54
CA THR A 312 -13.22 -3.89 -13.85
C THR A 312 -13.92 -4.56 -15.04
N TYR A 313 -13.19 -4.85 -16.10
CA TYR A 313 -13.77 -5.59 -17.26
C TYR A 313 -14.19 -7.01 -16.88
N ALA A 314 -13.46 -7.68 -15.97
CA ALA A 314 -13.88 -8.99 -15.47
C ALA A 314 -15.20 -8.92 -14.68
N LEU A 315 -15.38 -7.91 -13.84
CA LEU A 315 -16.65 -7.67 -13.11
C LEU A 315 -17.79 -7.42 -14.09
N ILE A 316 -17.60 -6.55 -15.07
CA ILE A 316 -18.59 -6.24 -16.11
C ILE A 316 -18.95 -7.49 -16.92
N SER A 317 -17.96 -8.27 -17.38
CA SER A 317 -18.19 -9.52 -18.10
C SER A 317 -19.01 -10.51 -17.27
N ASN A 318 -18.70 -10.66 -15.97
CA ASN A 318 -19.44 -11.55 -15.08
C ASN A 318 -20.91 -11.12 -14.91
N ILE A 319 -21.19 -9.82 -14.89
CA ILE A 319 -22.56 -9.28 -14.81
C ILE A 319 -23.33 -9.63 -16.08
N TYR A 320 -22.76 -9.38 -17.28
CA TYR A 320 -23.38 -9.73 -18.54
C TYR A 320 -23.62 -11.25 -18.69
N ALA A 321 -22.68 -12.07 -18.24
CA ALA A 321 -22.86 -13.52 -18.22
C ALA A 321 -24.01 -13.95 -17.30
N ALA A 322 -24.14 -13.33 -16.12
CA ALA A 322 -25.23 -13.62 -15.19
C ALA A 322 -26.62 -13.22 -15.73
N GLU A 323 -26.67 -12.21 -16.60
CA GLU A 323 -27.90 -11.76 -17.27
C GLU A 323 -28.19 -12.55 -18.57
N GLY A 324 -27.28 -13.44 -18.99
CA GLY A 324 -27.41 -14.17 -20.27
C GLY A 324 -27.12 -13.32 -21.50
N ASN A 325 -26.54 -12.14 -21.34
CA ASN A 325 -26.16 -11.24 -22.41
C ASN A 325 -24.77 -11.60 -22.97
N TRP A 326 -24.74 -12.60 -23.84
CA TRP A 326 -23.50 -13.18 -24.37
C TRP A 326 -22.75 -12.28 -25.35
N ASP A 327 -23.45 -11.37 -26.05
CA ASP A 327 -22.82 -10.44 -26.97
C ASP A 327 -21.99 -9.38 -26.24
N ASP A 328 -22.55 -8.77 -25.20
CA ASP A 328 -21.83 -7.81 -24.37
C ASP A 328 -20.75 -8.50 -23.51
N PHE A 329 -20.98 -9.75 -23.07
CA PHE A 329 -19.95 -10.59 -22.45
C PHE A 329 -18.74 -10.78 -23.38
N ALA A 330 -18.99 -11.17 -24.65
CA ALA A 330 -17.91 -11.36 -25.61
C ALA A 330 -17.14 -10.07 -25.89
N SER A 331 -17.87 -8.95 -26.04
CA SER A 331 -17.31 -7.62 -26.29
C SER A 331 -16.42 -7.15 -25.13
N SER A 332 -16.91 -7.24 -23.88
CA SER A 332 -16.16 -6.83 -22.68
C SER A 332 -14.94 -7.74 -22.43
N THR A 333 -15.06 -9.04 -22.71
CA THR A 333 -13.94 -10.00 -22.63
C THR A 333 -12.86 -9.71 -23.67
N LYS A 334 -13.24 -9.30 -24.88
CA LYS A 334 -12.29 -8.88 -25.92
C LYS A 334 -11.54 -7.61 -25.52
N LEU A 335 -12.24 -6.62 -24.95
CA LEU A 335 -11.63 -5.41 -24.42
C LEU A 335 -10.64 -5.74 -23.29
N ARG A 336 -11.01 -6.60 -22.34
CA ARG A 336 -10.11 -7.06 -21.27
C ARG A 336 -8.81 -7.66 -21.83
N ARG A 337 -8.89 -8.49 -22.89
CA ARG A 337 -7.71 -9.11 -23.52
C ARG A 337 -6.83 -8.10 -24.27
N SER A 338 -7.38 -6.97 -24.72
CA SER A 338 -6.63 -5.92 -25.42
C SER A 338 -5.79 -5.06 -24.48
N ILE A 339 -6.10 -5.07 -23.18
CA ILE A 339 -5.35 -4.34 -22.16
C ILE A 339 -4.02 -5.08 -21.94
N LYS A 340 -2.91 -4.43 -22.33
CA LYS A 340 -1.55 -4.97 -22.18
C LYS A 340 -1.00 -4.91 -20.74
N VAL A 341 -1.80 -4.61 -19.75
CA VAL A 341 -1.38 -4.66 -18.36
C VAL A 341 -1.21 -6.14 -17.99
N LYS A 342 0.02 -6.56 -17.70
CA LYS A 342 0.26 -7.85 -17.07
C LYS A 342 -0.57 -7.86 -15.78
N SER A 343 -1.59 -8.72 -15.70
CA SER A 343 -2.16 -9.06 -14.42
C SER A 343 -1.05 -9.75 -13.63
N ASP A 344 -0.62 -9.17 -12.53
CA ASP A 344 0.25 -9.88 -11.63
C ASP A 344 -0.46 -11.16 -11.20
N SER A 345 0.16 -12.30 -11.49
CA SER A 345 -0.34 -13.57 -10.99
C SER A 345 -0.35 -13.51 -9.47
N GLY A 346 -1.46 -13.93 -8.86
CA GLY A 346 -1.57 -14.00 -7.40
C GLY A 346 -0.36 -14.73 -6.83
N ARG A 347 0.36 -14.04 -5.95
CA ARG A 347 1.55 -14.56 -5.27
C ARG A 347 1.22 -14.69 -3.79
N SER A 348 1.49 -15.85 -3.24
CA SER A 348 1.49 -16.10 -1.80
C SER A 348 2.92 -16.39 -1.34
N TRP A 349 3.23 -16.08 -0.09
CA TRP A 349 4.52 -16.42 0.49
C TRP A 349 4.35 -16.87 1.93
N ILE A 350 5.32 -17.65 2.38
CA ILE A 350 5.46 -18.06 3.77
C ILE A 350 6.89 -17.78 4.24
N GLU A 351 7.01 -17.21 5.41
CA GLU A 351 8.28 -17.00 6.07
C GLU A 351 8.63 -18.26 6.87
N LEU A 352 9.74 -18.90 6.52
CA LEU A 352 10.39 -19.95 7.30
C LEU A 352 11.59 -19.32 8.03
N LYS A 353 12.11 -19.98 9.08
CA LYS A 353 13.18 -19.44 9.93
C LYS A 353 14.35 -18.80 9.15
N ASP A 354 14.70 -19.37 8.00
CA ASP A 354 15.91 -18.99 7.26
C ASP A 354 15.62 -18.47 5.85
N GLN A 355 14.37 -18.49 5.38
CA GLN A 355 14.02 -18.10 4.01
C GLN A 355 12.55 -17.77 3.82
N ILE A 356 12.28 -16.93 2.84
CA ILE A 356 10.93 -16.64 2.37
C ILE A 356 10.65 -17.49 1.15
N CYS A 357 9.66 -18.38 1.25
CA CYS A 357 9.18 -19.19 0.14
C CYS A 357 7.99 -18.50 -0.51
N SER A 358 8.06 -18.20 -1.81
CA SER A 358 6.95 -17.60 -2.56
C SER A 358 6.33 -18.62 -3.51
N PHE A 359 5.01 -18.53 -3.66
CA PHE A 359 4.20 -19.41 -4.49
C PHE A 359 3.40 -18.59 -5.47
N VAL A 360 3.40 -18.99 -6.74
CA VAL A 360 2.58 -18.39 -7.81
C VAL A 360 1.66 -19.47 -8.36
N VAL A 361 0.47 -19.09 -8.76
CA VAL A 361 -0.49 -20.03 -9.39
C VAL A 361 0.14 -20.65 -10.64
N GLY A 362 0.29 -21.98 -10.64
CA GLY A 362 0.88 -22.72 -11.74
C GLY A 362 2.37 -23.05 -11.61
N ASP A 363 3.05 -22.61 -10.56
CA ASP A 363 4.43 -23.02 -10.28
C ASP A 363 4.50 -24.52 -9.96
N ARG A 364 5.10 -25.26 -10.88
CA ARG A 364 5.34 -26.71 -10.71
C ARG A 364 6.72 -27.05 -10.17
N PHE A 365 7.55 -26.04 -9.94
CA PHE A 365 8.97 -26.23 -9.64
C PHE A 365 9.41 -25.56 -8.33
N VAL A 366 9.16 -26.24 -7.21
CA VAL A 366 10.06 -26.08 -6.04
C VAL A 366 10.22 -27.45 -5.42
N SER A 367 11.38 -28.03 -5.53
CA SER A 367 11.74 -29.37 -5.03
C SER A 367 11.67 -29.54 -3.50
N SER A 368 11.44 -28.45 -2.77
CA SER A 368 11.10 -28.47 -1.33
C SER A 368 9.58 -28.47 -1.04
N ASN A 369 8.73 -28.43 -2.08
CA ASN A 369 7.28 -28.20 -1.93
C ASN A 369 6.42 -29.48 -1.93
N GLU A 370 6.98 -30.67 -2.13
CA GLU A 370 6.15 -31.90 -2.07
C GLU A 370 5.49 -32.03 -0.69
N GLN A 371 6.24 -31.81 0.39
CA GLN A 371 5.71 -31.85 1.75
C GLN A 371 4.69 -30.75 2.03
N VAL A 372 4.92 -29.52 1.52
CA VAL A 372 3.96 -28.40 1.65
C VAL A 372 2.70 -28.67 0.83
N CYS A 373 2.82 -29.23 -0.37
CA CYS A 373 1.68 -29.63 -1.20
C CYS A 373 0.88 -30.78 -0.56
N GLU A 374 1.54 -31.72 0.11
CA GLU A 374 0.87 -32.80 0.86
C GLU A 374 0.11 -32.24 2.07
N VAL A 375 0.71 -31.35 2.84
CA VAL A 375 0.04 -30.69 3.97
C VAL A 375 -1.14 -29.83 3.50
N LEU A 376 -0.99 -29.08 2.40
CA LEU A 376 -2.09 -28.30 1.82
C LEU A 376 -3.23 -29.21 1.32
N LYS A 377 -2.92 -30.32 0.66
CA LYS A 377 -3.93 -31.31 0.25
C LYS A 377 -4.65 -31.90 1.47
N TRP A 378 -3.89 -32.24 2.50
CA TRP A 378 -4.45 -32.74 3.75
C TRP A 378 -5.37 -31.70 4.43
N LEU A 379 -4.94 -30.42 4.53
CA LEU A 379 -5.76 -29.33 5.04
C LEU A 379 -7.03 -29.11 4.19
N MET A 380 -6.93 -29.12 2.86
CA MET A 380 -8.09 -28.97 1.98
C MET A 380 -9.12 -30.08 2.14
N VAL A 381 -8.69 -31.31 2.42
CA VAL A 381 -9.61 -32.42 2.71
C VAL A 381 -10.31 -32.18 4.05
N HIS A 382 -9.57 -31.82 5.09
CA HIS A 382 -10.14 -31.62 6.44
C HIS A 382 -10.99 -30.34 6.55
N MET A 383 -10.72 -29.29 5.77
CA MET A 383 -11.59 -28.11 5.70
C MET A 383 -12.94 -28.39 5.02
N LYS A 384 -13.00 -29.34 4.08
CA LYS A 384 -14.27 -29.77 3.46
C LYS A 384 -15.14 -30.57 4.42
N ASP A 385 -14.53 -31.27 5.37
CA ASP A 385 -15.26 -32.06 6.38
C ASP A 385 -15.86 -31.17 7.50
N VAL A 386 -15.34 -29.94 7.69
CA VAL A 386 -15.83 -28.99 8.71
C VAL A 386 -17.03 -28.16 8.19
N ASP A 387 -17.16 -27.99 6.86
CA ASP A 387 -18.28 -27.22 6.26
C ASP A 387 -19.59 -28.04 6.13
N MET A 388 -19.66 -29.24 6.66
CA MET A 388 -20.82 -30.15 6.56
C MET A 388 -21.73 -30.19 7.79
N ASP A 389 -21.47 -29.38 8.83
CA ASP A 389 -22.41 -29.19 9.93
C ASP A 389 -23.20 -27.89 9.76
N PRO A 390 -24.47 -27.93 9.34
CA PRO A 390 -25.31 -26.75 9.29
C PRO A 390 -25.73 -26.39 10.72
N ILE A 391 -25.27 -25.23 11.19
CA ILE A 391 -25.86 -24.56 12.36
C ILE A 391 -27.01 -23.67 11.88
#